data_0c3983a1d141d1250750dced4132f86c
#
_entry.id   0c3983a1d141d1250750dced4132f86c
#
_cell.length_a   1.000
_cell.length_b   1.000
_cell.length_c   1.000
_cell.angle_alpha   90.00
_cell.angle_beta   90.00
_cell.angle_gamma   90.00
#
_symmetry.space_group_name_H-M   'P 1'
#
loop_
_entity.id
_entity.type
_entity.pdbx_description
1 polymer ?
#
loop_
_entity_poly.entity_id
_entity_poly.type
_entity_poly.pdbx_seq_one_letter_code
_entity_poly.pdbx_strand_id
1 'polypeptide(L)'
;LGDVYKRQVTALTAQQTEADEAADLPALESQRDALTARRTALAAQEKALTARLLPNRKAADLYRQHAAARAELERRWQWVNALASTAGGTLSSKQKIRLEAYIQMNYLDAILVHANTRLMQMTAGQYELERVGAENQRSQSGLDLGVIDHYNGTRRSVKTLSGGESFKASLALALGLSDEVQSAAGGIRLDTLFLDEGFGSLDDESLEQAIRVLAGLTEGDRLVGIISHVAALKERIDKQVVVKKARSGGSTVEVIV
;
A
#
# COMPACT_ATOMS: atom_id res chain seq x y z
N LEU A 1 3.06 -119.24 33.57
CA LEU A 1 1.98 -118.45 32.86
C LEU A 1 1.44 -117.31 33.74
N GLY A 2 1.45 -117.43 35.09
CA GLY A 2 0.91 -116.41 35.99
C GLY A 2 1.77 -115.14 36.14
N ASP A 3 3.11 -115.21 35.98
CA ASP A 3 4.01 -114.05 36.14
C ASP A 3 4.05 -113.14 34.91
N VAL A 4 3.85 -113.70 33.78
CA VAL A 4 3.78 -112.89 32.50
C VAL A 4 2.53 -112.02 32.47
N TYR A 5 1.43 -112.63 32.92
CA TYR A 5 0.16 -111.93 33.02
C TYR A 5 0.17 -110.81 34.08
N LYS A 6 0.79 -111.07 35.21
CA LYS A 6 0.96 -110.04 36.27
C LYS A 6 1.81 -108.86 35.77
N ARG A 7 2.93 -109.16 35.06
CA ARG A 7 3.80 -108.08 34.50
C ARG A 7 3.09 -107.28 33.43
N GLN A 8 2.26 -107.97 32.57
CA GLN A 8 1.46 -107.24 31.54
C GLN A 8 0.38 -106.39 32.22
N VAL A 9 -0.31 -106.90 33.24
CA VAL A 9 -1.35 -106.11 33.94
C VAL A 9 -0.67 -104.94 34.67
N THR A 10 0.50 -105.12 35.29
CA THR A 10 1.23 -104.04 35.95
C THR A 10 1.73 -103.00 34.93
N ALA A 11 2.21 -103.41 33.76
CA ALA A 11 2.64 -102.53 32.72
C ALA A 11 1.46 -101.76 32.10
N LEU A 12 0.32 -102.41 31.85
CA LEU A 12 -0.92 -101.78 31.39
C LEU A 12 -1.51 -100.82 32.40
N THR A 13 -1.44 -101.21 33.71
CA THR A 13 -1.95 -100.33 34.80
C THR A 13 -1.00 -99.13 34.97
N ALA A 14 0.33 -99.29 34.83
CA ALA A 14 1.27 -98.16 34.81
C ALA A 14 1.04 -97.25 33.63
N GLN A 15 0.81 -97.81 32.44
CA GLN A 15 0.44 -96.98 31.24
C GLN A 15 -0.92 -96.30 31.42
N GLN A 16 -1.83 -96.97 32.08
CA GLN A 16 -3.18 -96.38 32.35
C GLN A 16 -3.06 -95.30 33.45
N THR A 17 -2.21 -95.44 34.45
CA THR A 17 -1.96 -94.38 35.42
C THR A 17 -1.16 -93.21 34.86
N GLU A 18 -0.25 -93.41 33.88
CA GLU A 18 0.39 -92.34 33.15
C GLU A 18 -0.60 -91.63 32.22
N ALA A 19 -1.57 -92.36 31.67
CA ALA A 19 -2.64 -91.78 30.83
C ALA A 19 -3.75 -91.15 31.68
N ASP A 20 -3.90 -91.55 32.95
CA ASP A 20 -4.90 -91.05 33.91
C ASP A 20 -4.33 -90.01 34.89
N GLU A 21 -3.16 -89.43 34.62
CA GLU A 21 -3.02 -88.03 35.02
C GLU A 21 -3.97 -87.27 34.12
N ALA A 22 -5.21 -87.28 34.59
CA ALA A 22 -6.33 -86.69 33.91
C ALA A 22 -5.98 -85.26 33.61
N ALA A 23 -5.62 -85.04 32.40
CA ALA A 23 -5.52 -83.66 31.90
C ALA A 23 -6.83 -83.00 32.35
N ASP A 24 -6.76 -81.94 33.14
CA ASP A 24 -7.93 -81.21 33.61
C ASP A 24 -8.60 -80.61 32.40
N LEU A 25 -9.40 -81.39 31.71
CA LEU A 25 -10.12 -81.04 30.50
C LEU A 25 -10.88 -79.70 30.67
N PRO A 26 -11.60 -79.48 31.77
CA PRO A 26 -12.25 -78.21 32.02
C PRO A 26 -11.27 -77.02 32.11
N ALA A 27 -10.10 -77.20 32.73
CA ALA A 27 -9.07 -76.14 32.80
C ALA A 27 -8.45 -75.86 31.43
N LEU A 28 -8.20 -76.88 30.61
CA LEU A 28 -7.70 -76.75 29.24
C LEU A 28 -8.75 -76.11 28.32
N GLU A 29 -10.03 -76.46 28.47
CA GLU A 29 -11.12 -75.84 27.74
C GLU A 29 -11.25 -74.34 28.10
N SER A 30 -11.18 -74.02 29.40
CA SER A 30 -11.20 -72.65 29.87
C SER A 30 -10.02 -71.84 29.32
N GLN A 31 -8.77 -72.41 29.34
CA GLN A 31 -7.60 -71.78 28.74
C GLN A 31 -7.74 -71.58 27.22
N ARG A 32 -8.26 -72.59 26.51
CA ARG A 32 -8.55 -72.50 25.07
C ARG A 32 -9.51 -71.36 24.77
N ASP A 33 -10.58 -71.24 25.54
CA ASP A 33 -11.60 -70.21 25.32
C ASP A 33 -11.07 -68.83 25.68
N ALA A 34 -10.28 -68.73 26.74
CA ALA A 34 -9.60 -67.47 27.08
C ALA A 34 -8.58 -67.03 26.03
N LEU A 35 -7.80 -68.00 25.49
CA LEU A 35 -6.84 -67.70 24.40
C LEU A 35 -7.58 -67.34 23.09
N THR A 36 -8.67 -67.99 22.81
CA THR A 36 -9.51 -67.70 21.63
C THR A 36 -10.14 -66.30 21.71
N ALA A 37 -10.65 -65.94 22.90
CA ALA A 37 -11.17 -64.60 23.17
C ALA A 37 -10.09 -63.55 23.04
N ARG A 38 -8.90 -63.80 23.60
CA ARG A 38 -7.73 -62.89 23.48
C ARG A 38 -7.28 -62.74 22.03
N ARG A 39 -7.22 -63.85 21.26
CA ARG A 39 -6.87 -63.82 19.82
C ARG A 39 -7.88 -62.97 19.02
N THR A 40 -9.16 -63.12 19.31
CA THR A 40 -10.22 -62.37 18.65
C THR A 40 -10.13 -60.86 18.97
N ALA A 41 -9.88 -60.55 20.23
CA ALA A 41 -9.71 -59.18 20.66
C ALA A 41 -8.46 -58.52 20.03
N LEU A 42 -7.33 -59.22 19.97
CA LEU A 42 -6.11 -58.75 19.30
C LEU A 42 -6.30 -58.57 17.81
N ALA A 43 -6.99 -59.48 17.12
CA ALA A 43 -7.29 -59.34 15.70
C ALA A 43 -8.20 -58.13 15.41
N ALA A 44 -9.18 -57.86 16.31
CA ALA A 44 -10.01 -56.65 16.21
C ALA A 44 -9.18 -55.36 16.43
N GLN A 45 -8.28 -55.36 17.40
CA GLN A 45 -7.37 -54.24 17.65
C GLN A 45 -6.41 -54.02 16.46
N GLU A 46 -5.81 -55.06 15.92
CA GLU A 46 -4.94 -54.99 14.74
C GLU A 46 -5.67 -54.41 13.54
N LYS A 47 -6.89 -54.88 13.27
CA LYS A 47 -7.74 -54.37 12.20
C LYS A 47 -8.04 -52.86 12.41
N ALA A 48 -8.40 -52.46 13.62
CA ALA A 48 -8.68 -51.06 13.95
C ALA A 48 -7.42 -50.16 13.79
N LEU A 49 -6.28 -50.66 14.27
CA LEU A 49 -5.01 -49.93 14.12
C LEU A 49 -4.59 -49.80 12.66
N THR A 50 -4.70 -50.86 11.87
CA THR A 50 -4.36 -50.88 10.45
C THR A 50 -5.29 -49.94 9.66
N ALA A 51 -6.59 -49.92 9.98
CA ALA A 51 -7.54 -49.03 9.38
C ALA A 51 -7.24 -47.54 9.60
N ARG A 52 -6.61 -47.23 10.75
CA ARG A 52 -6.15 -45.86 11.05
C ARG A 52 -4.77 -45.55 10.48
N LEU A 53 -3.87 -46.52 10.51
CA LEU A 53 -2.47 -46.34 10.12
C LEU A 53 -2.33 -46.06 8.61
N LEU A 54 -3.06 -46.81 7.77
CA LEU A 54 -2.94 -46.68 6.30
C LEU A 54 -3.33 -45.28 5.79
N PRO A 55 -4.51 -44.73 6.16
CA PRO A 55 -4.86 -43.38 5.72
C PRO A 55 -3.93 -42.30 6.30
N ASN A 56 -3.50 -42.44 7.57
CA ASN A 56 -2.58 -41.50 8.18
C ASN A 56 -1.20 -41.52 7.50
N ARG A 57 -0.71 -42.68 7.11
CA ARG A 57 0.55 -42.82 6.37
C ARG A 57 0.45 -42.16 4.99
N LYS A 58 -0.64 -42.42 4.25
CA LYS A 58 -0.89 -41.75 2.96
C LYS A 58 -0.97 -40.23 3.09
N ALA A 59 -1.67 -39.73 4.13
CA ALA A 59 -1.74 -38.30 4.40
C ALA A 59 -0.38 -37.68 4.74
N ALA A 60 0.42 -38.38 5.56
CA ALA A 60 1.76 -37.94 5.91
C ALA A 60 2.69 -37.90 4.68
N ASP A 61 2.62 -38.89 3.80
CA ASP A 61 3.43 -38.94 2.58
C ASP A 61 3.02 -37.82 1.61
N LEU A 62 1.70 -37.58 1.43
CA LEU A 62 1.19 -36.46 0.64
C LEU A 62 1.65 -35.10 1.22
N TYR A 63 1.58 -34.94 2.52
CA TYR A 63 2.08 -33.73 3.20
C TYR A 63 3.57 -33.54 2.95
N ARG A 64 4.41 -34.60 3.08
CA ARG A 64 5.85 -34.51 2.83
C ARG A 64 6.18 -34.13 1.37
N GLN A 65 5.43 -34.68 0.40
CA GLN A 65 5.59 -34.35 -1.02
C GLN A 65 5.36 -32.86 -1.29
N HIS A 66 4.38 -32.25 -0.62
CA HIS A 66 4.01 -30.85 -0.83
C HIS A 66 4.65 -29.86 0.15
N ALA A 67 5.31 -30.35 1.20
CA ALA A 67 5.86 -29.51 2.27
C ALA A 67 6.88 -28.48 1.75
N ALA A 68 7.76 -28.87 0.83
CA ALA A 68 8.78 -27.99 0.25
C ALA A 68 8.14 -26.89 -0.62
N ALA A 69 7.19 -27.26 -1.47
CA ALA A 69 6.47 -26.30 -2.32
C ALA A 69 5.65 -25.32 -1.47
N ARG A 70 4.99 -25.80 -0.41
CA ARG A 70 4.27 -24.96 0.54
C ARG A 70 5.20 -23.97 1.23
N ALA A 71 6.35 -24.43 1.73
CA ALA A 71 7.31 -23.56 2.42
C ALA A 71 7.85 -22.45 1.50
N GLU A 72 8.04 -22.76 0.21
CA GLU A 72 8.45 -21.76 -0.78
C GLU A 72 7.35 -20.73 -1.05
N LEU A 73 6.11 -21.19 -1.23
CA LEU A 73 4.95 -20.31 -1.40
C LEU A 73 4.72 -19.43 -0.17
N GLU A 74 4.90 -19.97 1.03
CA GLU A 74 4.74 -19.25 2.29
C GLU A 74 5.80 -18.15 2.44
N ARG A 75 7.07 -18.41 2.07
CA ARG A 75 8.12 -17.39 2.01
C ARG A 75 7.80 -16.28 1.01
N ARG A 76 7.36 -16.63 -0.20
CA ARG A 76 6.94 -15.64 -1.19
C ARG A 76 5.77 -14.81 -0.71
N TRP A 77 4.76 -15.45 -0.14
CA TRP A 77 3.60 -14.76 0.41
C TRP A 77 3.98 -13.77 1.52
N GLN A 78 4.83 -14.17 2.46
CA GLN A 78 5.29 -13.30 3.54
C GLN A 78 6.00 -12.06 2.98
N TRP A 79 6.87 -12.25 2.00
CA TRP A 79 7.60 -11.15 1.38
C TRP A 79 6.69 -10.19 0.61
N VAL A 80 5.80 -10.73 -0.23
CA VAL A 80 4.82 -9.94 -0.98
C VAL A 80 3.85 -9.22 -0.05
N ASN A 81 3.38 -9.90 1.00
CA ASN A 81 2.47 -9.31 1.98
C ASN A 81 3.15 -8.19 2.79
N ALA A 82 4.42 -8.36 3.17
CA ALA A 82 5.17 -7.31 3.83
C ALA A 82 5.33 -6.07 2.93
N LEU A 83 5.68 -6.29 1.64
CA LEU A 83 5.79 -5.23 0.66
C LEU A 83 4.44 -4.53 0.43
N ALA A 84 3.36 -5.29 0.24
CA ALA A 84 2.02 -4.76 0.07
C ALA A 84 1.55 -3.95 1.29
N SER A 85 1.83 -4.45 2.50
CA SER A 85 1.50 -3.75 3.75
C SER A 85 2.29 -2.45 3.92
N THR A 86 3.56 -2.44 3.51
CA THR A 86 4.40 -1.25 3.51
C THR A 86 3.90 -0.23 2.49
N ALA A 87 3.68 -0.64 1.24
CA ALA A 87 3.18 0.22 0.17
C ALA A 87 1.75 0.73 0.45
N GLY A 88 0.90 -0.10 1.04
CA GLY A 88 -0.46 0.25 1.42
C GLY A 88 -0.57 1.10 2.70
N GLY A 89 0.53 1.32 3.43
CA GLY A 89 0.54 2.10 4.67
C GLY A 89 -0.25 1.45 5.81
N THR A 90 -0.35 0.11 5.84
CA THR A 90 -1.15 -0.62 6.84
C THR A 90 -0.33 -1.10 8.06
N LEU A 91 0.95 -0.76 8.14
CA LEU A 91 1.79 -1.10 9.28
C LEU A 91 1.31 -0.40 10.56
N SER A 92 1.03 -1.18 11.59
CA SER A 92 0.36 -0.74 12.83
C SER A 92 1.16 0.20 13.73
N SER A 93 2.45 0.41 13.46
CA SER A 93 3.36 1.17 14.34
C SER A 93 3.78 2.55 13.82
N LYS A 94 3.29 2.97 12.65
CA LYS A 94 3.67 4.25 11.99
C LYS A 94 2.45 4.96 11.40
N GLN A 95 2.63 6.21 10.99
CA GLN A 95 1.62 6.95 10.23
C GLN A 95 1.20 6.15 8.99
N LYS A 96 -0.11 5.99 8.81
CA LYS A 96 -0.69 5.19 7.71
C LYS A 96 -0.63 5.97 6.38
N ILE A 97 0.58 6.19 5.88
CA ILE A 97 0.82 6.90 4.62
C ILE A 97 1.05 5.85 3.53
N ARG A 98 0.26 5.91 2.46
CA ARG A 98 0.48 5.09 1.27
C ARG A 98 1.72 5.57 0.52
N LEU A 99 2.40 4.68 -0.17
CA LEU A 99 3.57 5.01 -0.99
C LEU A 99 3.25 6.10 -2.02
N GLU A 100 2.08 6.05 -2.64
CA GLU A 100 1.59 7.08 -3.57
C GLU A 100 1.52 8.46 -2.91
N ALA A 101 0.89 8.55 -1.74
CA ALA A 101 0.80 9.80 -0.99
C ALA A 101 2.18 10.30 -0.55
N TYR A 102 3.09 9.39 -0.17
CA TYR A 102 4.47 9.75 0.16
C TYR A 102 5.22 10.36 -1.03
N ILE A 103 5.07 9.77 -2.22
CA ILE A 103 5.68 10.32 -3.44
C ILE A 103 5.08 11.70 -3.76
N GLN A 104 3.75 11.83 -3.70
CA GLN A 104 3.08 13.12 -3.94
C GLN A 104 3.50 14.20 -2.95
N MET A 105 3.68 13.85 -1.66
CA MET A 105 4.19 14.77 -0.65
C MET A 105 5.59 15.29 -0.97
N ASN A 106 6.49 14.41 -1.41
CA ASN A 106 7.85 14.80 -1.78
C ASN A 106 7.86 15.75 -3.01
N TYR A 107 7.04 15.45 -4.01
CA TYR A 107 6.89 16.36 -5.15
C TYR A 107 6.28 17.70 -4.74
N LEU A 108 5.28 17.71 -3.88
CA LEU A 108 4.68 18.95 -3.39
C LEU A 108 5.70 19.78 -2.60
N ASP A 109 6.49 19.14 -1.74
CA ASP A 109 7.55 19.83 -0.98
C ASP A 109 8.59 20.47 -1.93
N ALA A 110 8.99 19.79 -3.02
CA ALA A 110 9.88 20.35 -4.03
C ALA A 110 9.23 21.54 -4.79
N ILE A 111 7.96 21.42 -5.17
CA ILE A 111 7.19 22.50 -5.80
C ILE A 111 7.11 23.71 -4.89
N LEU A 112 6.88 23.52 -3.57
CA LEU A 112 6.78 24.60 -2.61
C LEU A 112 8.08 25.40 -2.48
N VAL A 113 9.25 24.77 -2.59
CA VAL A 113 10.54 25.46 -2.60
C VAL A 113 10.61 26.47 -3.74
N HIS A 114 10.26 26.06 -4.95
CA HIS A 114 10.23 26.93 -6.13
C HIS A 114 9.12 27.99 -6.04
N ALA A 115 7.94 27.59 -5.58
CA ALA A 115 6.80 28.49 -5.42
C ALA A 115 7.09 29.61 -4.40
N ASN A 116 7.67 29.28 -3.25
CA ASN A 116 7.95 30.24 -2.19
C ASN A 116 8.95 31.31 -2.62
N THR A 117 9.92 30.97 -3.46
CA THR A 117 10.86 31.97 -4.01
C THR A 117 10.10 33.09 -4.74
N ARG A 118 9.05 32.76 -5.49
CA ARG A 118 8.22 33.74 -6.21
C ARG A 118 7.16 34.38 -5.34
N LEU A 119 6.54 33.62 -4.46
CA LEU A 119 5.53 34.15 -3.55
C LEU A 119 6.13 35.23 -2.65
N MET A 120 7.31 35.01 -2.10
CA MET A 120 8.01 35.98 -1.29
C MET A 120 8.32 37.28 -2.08
N GLN A 121 8.67 37.16 -3.36
CA GLN A 121 8.84 38.33 -4.22
C GLN A 121 7.52 39.11 -4.44
N MET A 122 6.41 38.40 -4.67
CA MET A 122 5.08 39.00 -4.88
C MET A 122 4.42 39.52 -3.60
N THR A 123 4.92 39.15 -2.44
CA THR A 123 4.33 39.52 -1.14
C THR A 123 5.31 40.29 -0.24
N ALA A 124 6.43 40.78 -0.83
CA ALA A 124 7.51 41.47 -0.08
C ALA A 124 7.96 40.67 1.17
N GLY A 125 8.03 39.34 1.07
CA GLY A 125 8.44 38.45 2.15
C GLY A 125 7.35 38.10 3.18
N GLN A 126 6.11 38.54 2.96
CA GLN A 126 5.05 38.34 3.98
C GLN A 126 4.59 36.90 4.07
N TYR A 127 4.37 36.22 2.94
CA TYR A 127 3.74 34.90 2.94
C TYR A 127 4.69 33.81 2.42
N GLU A 128 4.65 32.67 3.10
CA GLU A 128 5.31 31.44 2.71
C GLU A 128 4.31 30.29 2.78
N LEU A 129 4.26 29.46 1.74
CA LEU A 129 3.43 28.26 1.70
C LEU A 129 4.15 27.10 2.39
N GLU A 130 3.41 26.36 3.18
CA GLU A 130 3.89 25.12 3.80
C GLU A 130 2.92 23.97 3.54
N ARG A 131 3.46 22.77 3.51
CA ARG A 131 2.60 21.58 3.53
C ARG A 131 2.24 21.28 4.98
N VAL A 132 0.94 21.19 5.24
CA VAL A 132 0.46 20.81 6.57
C VAL A 132 0.52 19.29 6.69
N GLY A 133 1.30 18.80 7.64
CA GLY A 133 1.46 17.37 7.92
C GLY A 133 0.15 16.70 8.31
N ALA A 134 0.10 15.37 8.15
CA ALA A 134 -1.05 14.53 8.51
C ALA A 134 -1.27 14.41 10.04
N GLU A 135 -0.89 15.40 10.84
CA GLU A 135 -1.11 15.42 12.29
C GLU A 135 -2.58 15.41 12.67
N ASN A 136 -3.45 15.86 11.78
CA ASN A 136 -4.88 15.70 11.91
C ASN A 136 -5.32 14.39 11.24
N GLN A 137 -5.71 13.40 12.05
CA GLN A 137 -6.20 12.07 11.66
C GLN A 137 -7.34 12.07 10.59
N ARG A 138 -7.83 13.23 10.17
CA ARG A 138 -8.88 13.40 9.15
C ARG A 138 -8.34 13.62 7.74
N SER A 139 -7.08 14.09 7.57
CA SER A 139 -6.43 14.25 6.27
C SER A 139 -5.50 13.08 6.04
N GLN A 140 -5.98 12.05 5.37
CA GLN A 140 -5.18 10.86 5.01
C GLN A 140 -4.16 11.15 3.89
N SER A 141 -4.23 12.32 3.23
CA SER A 141 -3.40 12.63 2.07
C SER A 141 -2.08 13.30 2.43
N GLY A 142 -2.02 14.07 3.54
CA GLY A 142 -0.85 14.87 3.89
C GLY A 142 -0.50 15.94 2.84
N LEU A 143 -1.45 16.30 1.97
CA LEU A 143 -1.28 17.25 0.87
C LEU A 143 -1.99 18.58 1.13
N ASP A 144 -2.42 18.83 2.36
CA ASP A 144 -3.04 20.09 2.73
C ASP A 144 -2.00 21.21 2.76
N LEU A 145 -2.44 22.40 2.30
CA LEU A 145 -1.60 23.57 2.26
C LEU A 145 -1.94 24.54 3.40
N GLY A 146 -0.92 25.01 4.04
CA GLY A 146 -0.94 26.12 4.98
C GLY A 146 -0.16 27.32 4.43
N VAL A 147 -0.31 28.44 5.10
CA VAL A 147 0.47 29.64 4.86
C VAL A 147 1.03 30.16 6.18
N ILE A 148 2.29 30.49 6.16
CA ILE A 148 2.98 31.22 7.24
C ILE A 148 2.92 32.70 6.89
N ASP A 149 2.41 33.51 7.81
CA ASP A 149 2.43 34.97 7.73
C ASP A 149 3.59 35.47 8.60
N HIS A 150 4.68 35.90 7.96
CA HIS A 150 5.90 36.34 8.62
C HIS A 150 5.75 37.69 9.35
N TYR A 151 4.68 38.49 9.06
CA TYR A 151 4.45 39.74 9.77
C TYR A 151 3.93 39.52 11.19
N ASN A 152 3.08 38.50 11.38
CA ASN A 152 2.50 38.20 12.68
C ASN A 152 2.93 36.84 13.25
N GLY A 153 3.73 36.07 12.52
CA GLY A 153 4.22 34.76 12.91
C GLY A 153 3.15 33.66 12.96
N THR A 154 1.97 33.90 12.36
CA THR A 154 0.87 32.94 12.43
C THR A 154 0.91 31.94 11.27
N ARG A 155 0.47 30.70 11.59
CA ARG A 155 0.23 29.64 10.59
C ARG A 155 -1.27 29.46 10.44
N ARG A 156 -1.75 29.49 9.21
CA ARG A 156 -3.19 29.35 8.91
C ARG A 156 -3.42 28.59 7.61
N SER A 157 -4.64 28.14 7.39
CA SER A 157 -4.98 27.46 6.13
C SER A 157 -4.96 28.45 4.97
N VAL A 158 -4.50 28.01 3.78
CA VAL A 158 -4.58 28.81 2.54
C VAL A 158 -5.99 29.26 2.20
N LYS A 159 -7.02 28.58 2.71
CA LYS A 159 -8.44 28.95 2.53
C LYS A 159 -8.81 30.27 3.19
N THR A 160 -7.97 30.79 4.06
CA THR A 160 -8.19 32.08 4.77
C THR A 160 -7.54 33.26 4.06
N LEU A 161 -6.86 33.03 2.95
CA LEU A 161 -6.26 34.08 2.13
C LEU A 161 -7.35 34.91 1.45
N SER A 162 -7.11 36.22 1.32
CA SER A 162 -7.93 37.13 0.50
C SER A 162 -7.85 36.74 -0.99
N GLY A 163 -8.73 37.29 -1.83
CA GLY A 163 -8.71 37.00 -3.26
C GLY A 163 -7.36 37.31 -3.92
N GLY A 164 -6.78 38.47 -3.62
CA GLY A 164 -5.48 38.85 -4.16
C GLY A 164 -4.31 37.99 -3.63
N GLU A 165 -4.31 37.68 -2.35
CA GLU A 165 -3.32 36.78 -1.73
C GLU A 165 -3.43 35.36 -2.31
N SER A 166 -4.66 34.86 -2.45
CA SER A 166 -4.94 33.55 -3.03
C SER A 166 -4.49 33.47 -4.49
N PHE A 167 -4.69 34.52 -5.27
CA PHE A 167 -4.20 34.59 -6.65
C PHE A 167 -2.66 34.52 -6.69
N LYS A 168 -1.95 35.33 -5.86
CA LYS A 168 -0.49 35.32 -5.79
C LYS A 168 0.05 33.95 -5.37
N ALA A 169 -0.59 33.31 -4.39
CA ALA A 169 -0.23 31.95 -3.96
C ALA A 169 -0.46 30.91 -5.07
N SER A 170 -1.60 30.97 -5.78
CA SER A 170 -1.91 30.08 -6.89
C SER A 170 -0.95 30.27 -8.07
N LEU A 171 -0.64 31.51 -8.42
CA LEU A 171 0.36 31.83 -9.45
C LEU A 171 1.75 31.28 -9.06
N ALA A 172 2.18 31.49 -7.82
CA ALA A 172 3.44 30.99 -7.33
C ALA A 172 3.51 29.44 -7.40
N LEU A 173 2.43 28.75 -7.01
CA LEU A 173 2.34 27.30 -7.12
C LEU A 173 2.40 26.81 -8.56
N ALA A 174 1.67 27.45 -9.48
CA ALA A 174 1.69 27.08 -10.90
C ALA A 174 3.10 27.23 -11.50
N LEU A 175 3.79 28.33 -11.16
CA LEU A 175 5.15 28.54 -11.59
C LEU A 175 6.15 27.55 -10.94
N GLY A 176 5.98 27.27 -9.65
CA GLY A 176 6.79 26.28 -8.94
C GLY A 176 6.61 24.86 -9.51
N LEU A 177 5.37 24.48 -9.85
CA LEU A 177 5.09 23.23 -10.55
C LEU A 177 5.77 23.17 -11.92
N SER A 178 5.69 24.27 -12.70
CA SER A 178 6.36 24.36 -13.99
C SER A 178 7.87 24.14 -13.89
N ASP A 179 8.50 24.72 -12.88
CA ASP A 179 9.94 24.57 -12.67
C ASP A 179 10.31 23.14 -12.21
N GLU A 180 9.54 22.58 -11.30
CA GLU A 180 9.77 21.20 -10.84
C GLU A 180 9.62 20.19 -12.00
N VAL A 181 8.58 20.33 -12.83
CA VAL A 181 8.40 19.48 -14.01
C VAL A 181 9.59 19.59 -14.97
N GLN A 182 10.12 20.78 -15.18
CA GLN A 182 11.30 20.96 -16.04
C GLN A 182 12.57 20.35 -15.45
N SER A 183 12.76 20.46 -14.13
CA SER A 183 13.93 19.91 -13.47
C SER A 183 13.88 18.38 -13.38
N ALA A 184 12.72 17.81 -13.08
CA ALA A 184 12.52 16.36 -12.89
C ALA A 184 12.44 15.57 -14.20
N ALA A 185 11.90 16.17 -15.27
CA ALA A 185 11.60 15.45 -16.52
C ALA A 185 12.78 15.35 -17.50
N GLY A 186 14.02 15.56 -17.05
CA GLY A 186 15.20 15.39 -17.90
C GLY A 186 15.26 16.34 -19.10
N GLY A 187 14.66 17.55 -18.95
CA GLY A 187 14.76 18.61 -19.94
C GLY A 187 13.53 18.84 -20.83
N ILE A 188 12.33 18.41 -20.41
CA ILE A 188 11.11 18.90 -21.06
C ILE A 188 11.02 20.40 -20.77
N ARG A 189 11.26 21.22 -21.78
CA ARG A 189 11.12 22.68 -21.66
C ARG A 189 9.66 23.06 -21.83
N LEU A 190 9.14 23.82 -20.86
CA LEU A 190 7.85 24.48 -20.97
C LEU A 190 8.10 25.90 -21.45
N ASP A 191 8.15 26.07 -22.75
CA ASP A 191 8.52 27.33 -23.37
C ASP A 191 7.38 28.35 -23.39
N THR A 192 6.14 27.93 -23.10
CA THR A 192 4.96 28.76 -23.11
C THR A 192 4.08 28.57 -21.89
N LEU A 193 3.65 29.68 -21.30
CA LEU A 193 2.72 29.72 -20.16
C LEU A 193 1.54 30.62 -20.52
N PHE A 194 0.31 30.12 -20.41
CA PHE A 194 -0.90 30.92 -20.51
C PHE A 194 -1.59 31.03 -19.17
N LEU A 195 -1.90 32.29 -18.80
CA LEU A 195 -2.68 32.62 -17.62
C LEU A 195 -4.03 33.14 -18.06
N ASP A 196 -5.08 32.44 -17.64
CA ASP A 196 -6.46 32.79 -17.98
C ASP A 196 -7.13 33.46 -16.79
N GLU A 197 -7.40 34.75 -16.91
CA GLU A 197 -8.02 35.61 -15.88
C GLU A 197 -7.32 35.63 -14.51
N GLY A 198 -8.02 36.05 -13.45
CA GLY A 198 -7.54 36.09 -12.06
C GLY A 198 -6.95 37.44 -11.62
N PHE A 199 -6.50 38.27 -12.52
CA PHE A 199 -5.88 39.57 -12.20
C PHE A 199 -6.86 40.63 -11.69
N GLY A 200 -8.17 40.44 -11.90
CA GLY A 200 -9.20 41.39 -11.46
C GLY A 200 -9.39 41.48 -9.94
N SER A 201 -8.82 40.55 -9.17
CA SER A 201 -8.87 40.58 -7.69
C SER A 201 -7.67 41.31 -7.06
N LEU A 202 -6.71 41.78 -7.88
CA LEU A 202 -5.51 42.45 -7.41
C LEU A 202 -5.72 43.96 -7.35
N ASP A 203 -5.14 44.59 -6.33
CA ASP A 203 -4.90 46.03 -6.32
C ASP A 203 -3.73 46.39 -7.24
N ASP A 204 -3.56 47.69 -7.52
CA ASP A 204 -2.55 48.15 -8.47
C ASP A 204 -1.13 47.75 -8.08
N GLU A 205 -0.80 47.75 -6.78
CA GLU A 205 0.52 47.35 -6.29
C GLU A 205 0.77 45.85 -6.47
N SER A 206 -0.20 45.04 -6.11
CA SER A 206 -0.14 43.58 -6.29
C SER A 206 -0.09 43.18 -7.75
N LEU A 207 -0.83 43.89 -8.61
CA LEU A 207 -0.79 43.70 -10.06
C LEU A 207 0.61 43.99 -10.63
N GLU A 208 1.23 45.08 -10.19
CA GLU A 208 2.58 45.43 -10.61
C GLU A 208 3.61 44.41 -10.17
N GLN A 209 3.49 43.91 -8.94
CA GLN A 209 4.38 42.86 -8.43
C GLN A 209 4.24 41.55 -9.22
N ALA A 210 3.00 41.15 -9.54
CA ALA A 210 2.74 39.95 -10.36
C ALA A 210 3.31 40.09 -11.77
N ILE A 211 3.11 41.25 -12.42
CA ILE A 211 3.66 41.53 -13.76
C ILE A 211 5.20 41.47 -13.74
N ARG A 212 5.85 42.02 -12.74
CA ARG A 212 7.33 41.96 -12.63
C ARG A 212 7.84 40.52 -12.55
N VAL A 213 7.17 39.67 -11.75
CA VAL A 213 7.53 38.24 -11.67
C VAL A 213 7.34 37.54 -13.00
N LEU A 214 6.23 37.83 -13.71
CA LEU A 214 5.96 37.24 -15.02
C LEU A 214 6.93 37.75 -16.10
N ALA A 215 7.31 39.04 -16.07
CA ALA A 215 8.31 39.61 -16.97
C ALA A 215 9.68 38.92 -16.78
N GLY A 216 10.08 38.64 -15.55
CA GLY A 216 11.32 37.89 -15.29
C GLY A 216 11.34 36.48 -15.90
N LEU A 217 10.18 35.87 -16.18
CA LEU A 217 10.13 34.57 -16.88
C LEU A 217 10.45 34.72 -18.39
N THR A 218 10.14 35.86 -18.99
CA THR A 218 10.41 36.10 -20.42
C THR A 218 11.90 36.34 -20.68
N GLU A 219 12.67 36.78 -19.67
CA GLU A 219 14.12 36.89 -19.77
C GLU A 219 14.82 35.52 -19.93
N GLY A 220 14.13 34.42 -19.54
CA GLY A 220 14.56 33.04 -19.67
C GLY A 220 14.07 32.32 -20.93
N ASP A 221 13.76 33.02 -22.02
CA ASP A 221 13.22 32.47 -23.27
C ASP A 221 11.84 31.82 -23.16
N ARG A 222 11.02 32.16 -22.15
CA ARG A 222 9.65 31.70 -22.05
C ARG A 222 8.67 32.70 -22.60
N LEU A 223 7.68 32.24 -23.40
CA LEU A 223 6.56 33.05 -23.82
C LEU A 223 5.47 33.04 -22.75
N VAL A 224 5.11 34.19 -22.21
CA VAL A 224 4.00 34.34 -21.26
C VAL A 224 2.83 35.03 -21.94
N GLY A 225 1.71 34.35 -22.06
CA GLY A 225 0.45 34.89 -22.54
C GLY A 225 -0.53 35.11 -21.39
N ILE A 226 -1.15 36.28 -21.35
CA ILE A 226 -2.17 36.63 -20.37
C ILE A 226 -3.49 36.86 -21.07
N ILE A 227 -4.52 36.15 -20.70
CA ILE A 227 -5.90 36.39 -21.17
C ILE A 227 -6.61 37.16 -20.07
N SER A 228 -7.00 38.39 -20.34
CA SER A 228 -7.64 39.24 -19.31
C SER A 228 -8.52 40.33 -19.95
N HIS A 229 -9.51 40.74 -19.19
CA HIS A 229 -10.34 41.88 -19.47
C HIS A 229 -9.95 43.15 -18.66
N VAL A 230 -8.92 43.06 -17.81
CA VAL A 230 -8.48 44.15 -16.92
C VAL A 230 -7.80 45.24 -17.73
N ALA A 231 -8.35 46.48 -17.67
CA ALA A 231 -7.84 47.63 -18.45
C ALA A 231 -6.40 47.97 -18.08
N ALA A 232 -6.02 47.91 -16.81
CA ALA A 232 -4.67 48.22 -16.35
C ALA A 232 -3.60 47.29 -16.95
N LEU A 233 -3.92 46.06 -17.35
CA LEU A 233 -3.00 45.16 -18.06
C LEU A 233 -2.75 45.59 -19.48
N LYS A 234 -3.77 46.16 -20.15
CA LYS A 234 -3.63 46.66 -21.55
C LYS A 234 -2.69 47.84 -21.65
N GLU A 235 -2.59 48.65 -20.60
CA GLU A 235 -1.71 49.81 -20.56
C GLU A 235 -0.24 49.45 -20.26
N ARG A 236 -0.03 48.25 -19.67
CA ARG A 236 1.29 47.81 -19.20
C ARG A 236 1.98 46.79 -20.09
N ILE A 237 1.25 46.18 -21.02
CA ILE A 237 1.74 45.15 -21.95
C ILE A 237 1.69 45.66 -23.37
N ASP A 238 2.85 45.81 -24.01
CA ASP A 238 2.96 46.41 -25.34
C ASP A 238 2.43 45.49 -26.43
N LYS A 239 2.70 44.18 -26.33
CA LYS A 239 2.30 43.20 -27.37
C LYS A 239 0.93 42.60 -27.01
N GLN A 240 -0.04 42.82 -27.87
CA GLN A 240 -1.42 42.45 -27.59
C GLN A 240 -2.10 41.75 -28.78
N VAL A 241 -2.96 40.79 -28.46
CA VAL A 241 -3.92 40.22 -29.39
C VAL A 241 -5.31 40.66 -28.95
N VAL A 242 -5.90 41.61 -29.65
CA VAL A 242 -7.21 42.18 -29.29
C VAL A 242 -8.31 41.46 -30.03
N VAL A 243 -9.23 40.86 -29.32
CA VAL A 243 -10.39 40.15 -29.86
C VAL A 243 -11.63 41.03 -29.69
N LYS A 244 -12.24 41.45 -30.80
CA LYS A 244 -13.46 42.28 -30.82
C LYS A 244 -14.63 41.47 -31.38
N LYS A 245 -15.75 41.40 -30.63
CA LYS A 245 -16.96 40.73 -31.06
C LYS A 245 -17.67 41.60 -32.13
N ALA A 246 -17.95 41.03 -33.28
CA ALA A 246 -18.67 41.74 -34.37
C ALA A 246 -20.17 41.72 -34.10
N ARG A 247 -20.87 42.81 -34.48
CA ARG A 247 -22.34 42.93 -34.33
C ARG A 247 -23.13 41.97 -35.22
N SER A 248 -22.53 41.50 -36.30
CA SER A 248 -23.11 40.57 -37.28
C SER A 248 -22.86 39.09 -36.97
N GLY A 249 -22.31 38.78 -35.82
CA GLY A 249 -21.83 37.43 -35.45
C GLY A 249 -20.37 37.23 -35.84
N GLY A 250 -19.65 36.41 -35.04
CA GLY A 250 -18.20 36.20 -35.17
C GLY A 250 -17.35 37.18 -34.37
N SER A 251 -16.04 37.13 -34.55
CA SER A 251 -15.08 38.00 -33.87
C SER A 251 -13.96 38.39 -34.84
N THR A 252 -13.43 39.59 -34.69
CA THR A 252 -12.24 40.07 -35.38
C THR A 252 -11.05 40.07 -34.44
N VAL A 253 -9.88 39.76 -34.98
CA VAL A 253 -8.62 39.71 -34.23
C VAL A 253 -7.68 40.77 -34.80
N GLU A 254 -7.11 41.58 -33.94
CA GLU A 254 -6.10 42.59 -34.23
C GLU A 254 -4.84 42.29 -33.41
N VAL A 255 -3.67 42.25 -34.04
CA VAL A 255 -2.40 42.00 -33.38
C VAL A 255 -1.64 43.32 -33.31
N ILE A 256 -1.25 43.72 -32.10
CA ILE A 256 -0.45 44.88 -31.81
C ILE A 256 0.93 44.36 -31.37
N VAL A 257 2.00 44.82 -32.05
CA VAL A 257 3.39 44.34 -31.82
C VAL A 257 4.26 45.48 -31.33
#